data_ee4e2a6157ac9c1bb2351bd431c7f26f
#
_entry.id   ee4e2a6157ac9c1bb2351bd431c7f26f
#
_cell.length_a   1.000
_cell.length_b   1.000
_cell.length_c   1.000
_cell.angle_alpha   90.00
_cell.angle_beta   90.00
_cell.angle_gamma   90.00
#
_symmetry.space_group_name_H-M   'P 1'
#
loop_
_entity.id
_entity.type
_entity.pdbx_description
1 polymer ?
#
loop_
_entity_poly.entity_id
_entity_poly.type
_entity_poly.pdbx_seq_one_letter_code
_entity_poly.pdbx_strand_id
1 'polypeptide(L)'
;FAELTPWTDGEDLTALARGAERHTPVAMEYAAEASYAPLVCLRYGKWKYTRCALDPDQLFDLEADPQERTNLADHPAHQGTLQTLRAKSEARWDLARFDAEVRASQARRWVVYEALRQGGYYPWDFQPLQRASERYMRNHMDLNTLEDSQRFPRGE
;
A
#
# COMPACT_ATOMS: atom_id res chain seq x y z
N PHE A 1 1.86 28.01 12.90
CA PHE A 1 1.79 26.64 12.38
C PHE A 1 1.66 25.70 13.57
N ALA A 2 0.71 24.76 13.52
CA ALA A 2 0.59 23.74 14.54
C ALA A 2 1.83 22.81 14.49
N GLU A 3 2.42 22.50 15.63
CA GLU A 3 3.45 21.46 15.69
C GLU A 3 2.84 20.11 15.31
N LEU A 4 3.57 19.33 14.50
CA LEU A 4 3.17 17.97 14.19
C LEU A 4 3.16 17.14 15.48
N THR A 5 2.16 16.30 15.62
CA THR A 5 2.09 15.40 16.79
C THR A 5 3.26 14.39 16.74
N PRO A 6 3.85 14.02 17.90
CA PRO A 6 5.07 13.19 17.94
C PRO A 6 4.92 11.79 17.35
N TRP A 7 3.70 11.33 17.08
CA TRP A 7 3.40 10.05 16.42
C TRP A 7 3.03 10.19 14.94
N THR A 8 3.32 11.35 14.33
CA THR A 8 3.08 11.58 12.90
C THR A 8 4.27 11.10 12.10
N ASP A 9 4.08 10.17 11.15
CA ASP A 9 5.12 9.73 10.22
C ASP A 9 5.38 10.73 9.09
N GLY A 10 4.52 11.73 8.92
CA GLY A 10 4.64 12.79 7.94
C GLY A 10 5.62 13.89 8.35
N GLU A 11 6.02 14.70 7.40
CA GLU A 11 6.84 15.90 7.61
C GLU A 11 6.15 17.15 7.06
N ASP A 12 6.54 18.33 7.55
CA ASP A 12 6.06 19.61 7.00
C ASP A 12 6.58 19.78 5.56
N LEU A 13 5.66 19.85 4.62
CA LEU A 13 5.97 20.04 3.20
C LEU A 13 6.12 21.50 2.79
N THR A 14 6.00 22.47 3.71
CA THR A 14 6.06 23.89 3.43
C THR A 14 7.40 24.30 2.80
N ALA A 15 8.50 23.72 3.27
CA ALA A 15 9.84 23.98 2.72
C ALA A 15 9.97 23.44 1.29
N LEU A 16 9.44 22.25 1.01
CA LEU A 16 9.43 21.65 -0.33
C LEU A 16 8.58 22.45 -1.30
N ALA A 17 7.43 22.98 -0.86
CA ALA A 17 6.57 23.84 -1.67
C ALA A 17 7.26 25.16 -2.04
N ARG A 18 8.30 25.56 -1.29
CA ARG A 18 9.15 26.74 -1.56
C ARG A 18 10.42 26.40 -2.34
N GLY A 19 10.56 25.18 -2.85
CA GLY A 19 11.68 24.75 -3.67
C GLY A 19 12.85 24.10 -2.91
N ALA A 20 12.71 23.79 -1.63
CA ALA A 20 13.72 23.02 -0.91
C ALA A 20 13.79 21.58 -1.43
N GLU A 21 14.96 20.97 -1.39
CA GLU A 21 15.15 19.56 -1.72
C GLU A 21 14.71 18.64 -0.57
N ARG A 22 14.17 17.50 -0.93
CA ARG A 22 13.82 16.44 0.03
C ARG A 22 15.01 15.51 0.26
N HIS A 23 15.43 15.39 1.50
CA HIS A 23 16.54 14.53 1.91
C HIS A 23 16.10 13.24 2.63
N THR A 24 14.80 13.09 2.89
CA THR A 24 14.21 11.90 3.50
C THR A 24 13.49 11.06 2.47
N PRO A 25 13.60 9.71 2.51
CA PRO A 25 12.83 8.84 1.65
C PRO A 25 11.33 8.95 1.93
N VAL A 26 10.49 8.90 0.90
CA VAL A 26 9.07 8.57 1.06
C VAL A 26 8.96 7.06 1.21
N ALA A 27 8.29 6.64 2.28
CA ALA A 27 8.07 5.24 2.60
C ALA A 27 6.61 4.87 2.35
N MET A 28 6.38 3.70 1.74
CA MET A 28 5.06 3.17 1.44
C MET A 28 4.99 1.71 1.86
N GLU A 29 3.85 1.29 2.38
CA GLU A 29 3.54 -0.08 2.78
C GLU A 29 2.31 -0.54 2.03
N TYR A 30 2.32 -1.80 1.61
CA TYR A 30 1.16 -2.45 1.02
C TYR A 30 1.00 -3.87 1.55
N ALA A 31 -0.13 -4.15 2.16
CA ALA A 31 -0.49 -5.46 2.68
C ALA A 31 -2.01 -5.68 2.52
N ALA A 32 -2.52 -5.39 1.34
CA ALA A 32 -3.94 -5.42 0.99
C ALA A 32 -4.26 -6.53 -0.03
N GLU A 33 -5.32 -6.37 -0.78
CA GLU A 33 -5.85 -7.36 -1.73
C GLU A 33 -4.79 -7.82 -2.73
N ALA A 34 -4.81 -9.10 -3.05
CA ALA A 34 -3.93 -9.78 -3.99
C ALA A 34 -2.44 -9.81 -3.62
N SER A 35 -2.08 -9.44 -2.37
CA SER A 35 -0.71 -9.56 -1.87
C SER A 35 -0.58 -10.77 -0.95
N TYR A 36 0.33 -11.70 -1.28
CA TYR A 36 0.63 -12.87 -0.44
C TYR A 36 1.60 -12.58 0.71
N ALA A 37 2.34 -11.47 0.61
CA ALA A 37 3.22 -10.97 1.64
C ALA A 37 3.27 -9.43 1.60
N PRO A 38 3.63 -8.77 2.71
CA PRO A 38 3.80 -7.32 2.73
C PRO A 38 4.84 -6.86 1.72
N LEU A 39 4.52 -5.77 1.03
CA LEU A 39 5.38 -5.08 0.11
C LEU A 39 5.71 -3.71 0.68
N VAL A 40 6.97 -3.33 0.65
CA VAL A 40 7.43 -2.01 1.10
C VAL A 40 8.17 -1.31 -0.02
N CYS A 41 8.02 0.00 -0.09
CA CYS A 41 8.63 0.80 -1.14
C CYS A 41 9.27 2.06 -0.56
N LEU A 42 10.44 2.41 -1.08
CA LEU A 42 11.13 3.68 -0.83
C LEU A 42 11.24 4.48 -2.11
N ARG A 43 10.82 5.74 -2.06
CA ARG A 43 11.10 6.75 -3.09
C ARG A 43 12.15 7.72 -2.55
N TYR A 44 13.34 7.75 -3.13
CA TYR A 44 14.44 8.60 -2.71
C TYR A 44 15.16 9.23 -3.91
N GLY A 45 15.10 10.55 -4.00
CA GLY A 45 15.54 11.25 -5.20
C GLY A 45 14.84 10.71 -6.46
N LYS A 46 15.56 10.32 -7.47
CA LYS A 46 15.01 9.70 -8.70
C LYS A 46 14.74 8.20 -8.57
N TRP A 47 15.17 7.57 -7.48
CA TRP A 47 15.09 6.12 -7.30
C TRP A 47 13.80 5.68 -6.65
N LYS A 48 13.20 4.62 -7.18
CA LYS A 48 12.15 3.85 -6.53
C LYS A 48 12.67 2.44 -6.27
N TYR A 49 12.64 2.03 -5.02
CA TYR A 49 13.05 0.71 -4.58
C TYR A 49 11.87 0.01 -3.93
N THR A 50 11.57 -1.21 -4.37
CA THR A 50 10.47 -2.03 -3.83
C THR A 50 11.03 -3.37 -3.36
N ARG A 51 10.56 -3.82 -2.20
CA ARG A 51 10.96 -5.07 -1.58
C ARG A 51 9.75 -5.84 -1.08
N CYS A 52 9.75 -7.15 -1.36
CA CYS A 52 8.80 -8.14 -0.85
C CYS A 52 9.60 -9.39 -0.45
N ALA A 53 9.12 -10.14 0.55
CA ALA A 53 9.81 -11.36 0.99
C ALA A 53 9.69 -12.51 -0.04
N LEU A 54 8.71 -12.47 -0.93
CA LEU A 54 8.40 -13.54 -1.91
C LEU A 54 8.87 -13.22 -3.32
N ASP A 55 9.20 -11.95 -3.61
CA ASP A 55 9.57 -11.50 -4.94
C ASP A 55 10.99 -10.91 -4.95
N PRO A 56 11.70 -10.95 -6.10
CA PRO A 56 12.95 -10.22 -6.26
C PRO A 56 12.79 -8.72 -5.99
N ASP A 57 13.86 -8.11 -5.48
CA ASP A 57 13.91 -6.66 -5.31
C ASP A 57 13.71 -5.94 -6.66
N GLN A 58 13.11 -4.76 -6.60
CA GLN A 58 12.94 -3.91 -7.77
C GLN A 58 13.59 -2.54 -7.53
N LEU A 59 14.32 -2.06 -8.53
CA LEU A 59 14.94 -0.75 -8.53
C LEU A 59 14.67 -0.05 -9.87
N PHE A 60 14.10 1.15 -9.80
CA PHE A 60 13.81 1.95 -10.99
C PHE A 60 14.41 3.36 -10.88
N ASP A 61 14.93 3.88 -12.00
CA ASP A 61 15.31 5.28 -12.17
C ASP A 61 14.14 6.03 -12.84
N LEU A 62 13.34 6.72 -12.06
CA LEU A 62 12.11 7.37 -12.55
C LEU A 62 12.35 8.63 -13.38
N GLU A 63 13.59 9.13 -13.47
CA GLU A 63 13.94 10.17 -14.42
C GLU A 63 14.23 9.59 -15.80
N ALA A 64 14.98 8.49 -15.85
CA ALA A 64 15.31 7.80 -17.10
C ALA A 64 14.18 6.90 -17.60
N ASP A 65 13.43 6.28 -16.68
CA ASP A 65 12.36 5.33 -16.96
C ASP A 65 11.12 5.64 -16.08
N PRO A 66 10.35 6.69 -16.39
CA PRO A 66 9.17 7.06 -15.61
C PRO A 66 8.03 6.04 -15.70
N GLN A 67 8.11 5.08 -16.60
CA GLN A 67 7.12 4.00 -16.77
C GLN A 67 7.54 2.68 -16.11
N GLU A 68 8.69 2.67 -15.41
CA GLU A 68 9.16 1.50 -14.64
C GLU A 68 9.25 0.21 -15.47
N ARG A 69 9.73 0.29 -16.70
CA ARG A 69 9.80 -0.83 -17.64
C ARG A 69 11.03 -1.70 -17.45
N THR A 70 12.10 -1.14 -16.86
CA THR A 70 13.40 -1.80 -16.72
C THR A 70 13.79 -1.88 -15.26
N ASN A 71 13.69 -3.09 -14.68
CA ASN A 71 14.19 -3.33 -13.32
C ASN A 71 15.73 -3.32 -13.31
N LEU A 72 16.32 -2.42 -12.56
CA LEU A 72 17.77 -2.22 -12.43
C LEU A 72 18.38 -2.96 -11.22
N ALA A 73 17.60 -3.76 -10.48
CA ALA A 73 18.07 -4.43 -9.28
C ALA A 73 19.27 -5.35 -9.54
N ASP A 74 19.32 -6.02 -10.69
CA ASP A 74 20.41 -6.90 -11.07
C ASP A 74 21.50 -6.21 -11.92
N HIS A 75 21.32 -4.92 -12.24
CA HIS A 75 22.26 -4.21 -13.10
C HIS A 75 23.54 -3.85 -12.34
N PRO A 76 24.75 -4.26 -12.84
CA PRO A 76 26.02 -4.08 -12.12
C PRO A 76 26.33 -2.63 -11.73
N ALA A 77 26.02 -1.67 -12.60
CA ALA A 77 26.27 -0.25 -12.34
C ALA A 77 25.42 0.36 -11.21
N HIS A 78 24.35 -0.30 -10.81
CA HIS A 78 23.40 0.21 -9.80
C HIS A 78 23.42 -0.55 -8.47
N GLN A 79 24.33 -1.51 -8.30
CA GLN A 79 24.42 -2.31 -7.08
C GLN A 79 24.70 -1.48 -5.81
N GLY A 80 25.49 -0.42 -5.90
CA GLY A 80 25.72 0.50 -4.77
C GLY A 80 24.45 1.23 -4.34
N THR A 81 23.64 1.68 -5.30
CA THR A 81 22.33 2.31 -5.05
C THR A 81 21.36 1.31 -4.44
N LEU A 82 21.28 0.10 -5.01
CA LEU A 82 20.42 -0.97 -4.50
C LEU A 82 20.76 -1.28 -3.04
N GLN A 83 22.04 -1.51 -2.72
CA GLN A 83 22.49 -1.82 -1.35
C GLN A 83 22.15 -0.70 -0.37
N THR A 84 22.32 0.55 -0.77
CA THR A 84 21.98 1.72 0.05
C THR A 84 20.50 1.77 0.37
N LEU A 85 19.63 1.57 -0.62
CA LEU A 85 18.18 1.59 -0.44
C LEU A 85 17.68 0.36 0.31
N ARG A 86 18.30 -0.81 0.08
CA ARG A 86 18.02 -2.03 0.84
C ARG A 86 18.33 -1.83 2.32
N ALA A 87 19.50 -1.30 2.66
CA ALA A 87 19.85 -1.01 4.04
C ALA A 87 18.90 -0.03 4.72
N LYS A 88 18.45 1.03 4.00
CA LYS A 88 17.43 1.95 4.50
C LYS A 88 16.08 1.26 4.72
N SER A 89 15.70 0.35 3.84
CA SER A 89 14.47 -0.44 3.97
C SER A 89 14.56 -1.39 5.17
N GLU A 90 15.68 -2.09 5.34
CA GLU A 90 15.90 -3.02 6.46
C GLU A 90 15.96 -2.33 7.82
N ALA A 91 16.50 -1.12 7.86
CA ALA A 91 16.50 -0.31 9.08
C ALA A 91 15.08 0.16 9.49
N ARG A 92 14.15 0.24 8.53
CA ARG A 92 12.77 0.69 8.78
C ARG A 92 11.80 -0.47 9.01
N TRP A 93 11.95 -1.59 8.29
CA TRP A 93 11.00 -2.69 8.30
C TRP A 93 11.65 -4.04 8.55
N ASP A 94 11.11 -4.75 9.51
CA ASP A 94 11.23 -6.19 9.64
C ASP A 94 10.03 -6.83 8.90
N LEU A 95 10.26 -7.32 7.68
CA LEU A 95 9.19 -7.88 6.84
C LEU A 95 8.56 -9.15 7.44
N ALA A 96 9.33 -9.95 8.17
CA ALA A 96 8.80 -11.16 8.82
C ALA A 96 7.83 -10.80 9.95
N ARG A 97 8.21 -9.83 10.77
CA ARG A 97 7.35 -9.29 11.81
C ARG A 97 6.11 -8.62 11.20
N PHE A 98 6.27 -7.84 10.14
CA PHE A 98 5.17 -7.17 9.45
C PHE A 98 4.17 -8.21 8.91
N ASP A 99 4.62 -9.28 8.24
CA ASP A 99 3.74 -10.36 7.77
C ASP A 99 2.98 -11.03 8.94
N ALA A 100 3.66 -11.33 10.03
CA ALA A 100 3.03 -11.91 11.21
C ALA A 100 1.94 -11.00 11.81
N GLU A 101 2.19 -9.70 11.91
CA GLU A 101 1.22 -8.71 12.40
C GLU A 101 0.00 -8.59 11.46
N VAL A 102 0.21 -8.60 10.13
CA VAL A 102 -0.87 -8.60 9.14
C VAL A 102 -1.74 -9.83 9.28
N ARG A 103 -1.14 -11.04 9.38
CA ARG A 103 -1.89 -12.30 9.53
C ARG A 103 -2.66 -12.36 10.85
N ALA A 104 -2.07 -11.90 11.95
CA ALA A 104 -2.76 -11.78 13.23
C ALA A 104 -3.94 -10.79 13.16
N SER A 105 -3.77 -9.69 12.44
CA SER A 105 -4.86 -8.72 12.19
C SER A 105 -5.98 -9.33 11.35
N GLN A 106 -5.64 -10.07 10.30
CA GLN A 106 -6.61 -10.79 9.47
C GLN A 106 -7.40 -11.82 10.28
N ALA A 107 -6.72 -12.60 11.12
CA ALA A 107 -7.38 -13.57 11.99
C ALA A 107 -8.39 -12.91 12.95
N ARG A 108 -8.04 -11.77 13.54
CA ARG A 108 -8.98 -11.00 14.38
C ARG A 108 -10.18 -10.48 13.60
N ARG A 109 -9.95 -9.96 12.38
CA ARG A 109 -11.03 -9.47 11.51
C ARG A 109 -11.94 -10.61 11.04
N TRP A 110 -11.38 -11.79 10.85
CA TRP A 110 -12.16 -12.98 10.49
C TRP A 110 -13.20 -13.33 11.56
N VAL A 111 -12.85 -13.24 12.83
CA VAL A 111 -13.79 -13.47 13.94
C VAL A 111 -14.98 -12.49 13.88
N VAL A 112 -14.69 -11.21 13.61
CA VAL A 112 -15.74 -10.18 13.46
C VAL A 112 -16.60 -10.47 12.22
N TYR A 113 -15.97 -10.83 11.10
CA TYR A 113 -16.68 -11.20 9.88
C TYR A 113 -17.63 -12.37 10.08
N GLU A 114 -17.19 -13.46 10.74
CA GLU A 114 -18.04 -14.61 11.02
C GLU A 114 -19.21 -14.27 11.95
N ALA A 115 -18.99 -13.42 12.94
CA ALA A 115 -20.07 -12.95 13.81
C ALA A 115 -21.11 -12.11 13.03
N LEU A 116 -20.66 -11.19 12.20
CA LEU A 116 -21.53 -10.34 11.38
C LEU A 116 -22.28 -11.14 10.31
N ARG A 117 -21.66 -12.20 9.77
CA ARG A 117 -22.27 -13.07 8.78
C ARG A 117 -23.51 -13.83 9.31
N GLN A 118 -23.57 -14.09 10.61
CA GLN A 118 -24.71 -14.74 11.26
C GLN A 118 -25.88 -13.79 11.51
N GLY A 119 -25.65 -12.46 11.44
CA GLY A 119 -26.65 -11.43 11.63
C GLY A 119 -27.34 -10.99 10.35
N GLY A 120 -28.10 -9.89 10.44
CA GLY A 120 -28.61 -9.20 9.26
C GLY A 120 -27.47 -8.61 8.41
N TYR A 121 -27.66 -8.61 7.10
CA TYR A 121 -26.70 -7.96 6.21
C TYR A 121 -26.50 -6.50 6.59
N TYR A 122 -25.25 -6.08 6.70
CA TYR A 122 -24.88 -4.69 6.86
C TYR A 122 -24.04 -4.26 5.65
N PRO A 123 -24.33 -3.13 5.00
CA PRO A 123 -23.53 -2.63 3.89
C PRO A 123 -22.08 -2.51 4.28
N TRP A 124 -21.17 -2.86 3.38
CA TRP A 124 -19.73 -2.84 3.62
C TRP A 124 -19.19 -1.46 3.97
N ASP A 125 -19.78 -0.43 3.41
CA ASP A 125 -19.33 0.94 3.65
C ASP A 125 -20.53 1.89 3.76
N PHE A 126 -20.37 2.97 4.49
CA PHE A 126 -21.33 4.07 4.50
C PHE A 126 -21.22 4.84 3.19
N GLN A 127 -21.81 4.30 2.16
CA GLN A 127 -21.98 4.99 0.90
C GLN A 127 -23.43 5.47 0.77
N PRO A 128 -23.65 6.77 0.49
CA PRO A 128 -24.97 7.24 0.08
C PRO A 128 -25.41 6.41 -1.13
N LEU A 129 -26.68 5.98 -1.15
CA LEU A 129 -27.23 5.30 -2.30
C LEU A 129 -27.02 6.18 -3.55
N GLN A 130 -26.15 5.75 -4.42
CA GLN A 130 -25.84 6.43 -5.67
C GLN A 130 -25.92 5.43 -6.81
N ARG A 131 -26.48 5.86 -7.93
CA ARG A 131 -26.51 5.03 -9.13
C ARG A 131 -25.10 4.93 -9.69
N ALA A 132 -24.58 3.71 -9.79
CA ALA A 132 -23.23 3.47 -10.34
C ALA A 132 -23.11 3.94 -11.79
N SER A 133 -24.23 3.96 -12.54
CA SER A 133 -24.34 4.49 -13.90
C SER A 133 -24.08 6.00 -14.02
N GLU A 134 -24.17 6.73 -12.93
CA GLU A 134 -23.92 8.19 -12.86
C GLU A 134 -22.50 8.51 -12.41
N ARG A 135 -21.64 7.49 -12.19
CA ARG A 135 -20.26 7.64 -11.72
C ARG A 135 -19.25 7.32 -12.79
N TYR A 136 -18.05 7.87 -12.63
CA TYR A 136 -16.94 7.65 -13.53
C TYR A 136 -16.45 6.18 -13.59
N MET A 137 -16.44 5.49 -12.44
CA MET A 137 -16.03 4.07 -12.36
C MET A 137 -17.25 3.18 -12.16
N ARG A 138 -17.27 2.02 -12.88
CA ARG A 138 -18.32 1.01 -12.79
C ARG A 138 -19.73 1.62 -12.94
N ASN A 139 -19.85 2.52 -13.89
CA ASN A 139 -21.06 3.32 -14.13
C ASN A 139 -22.22 2.54 -14.75
N HIS A 140 -22.10 1.22 -14.91
CA HIS A 140 -23.13 0.35 -15.48
C HIS A 140 -23.93 -0.41 -14.41
N MET A 141 -23.56 -0.32 -13.13
CA MET A 141 -24.23 -1.01 -12.04
C MET A 141 -24.12 -0.26 -10.72
N ASP A 142 -24.99 -0.58 -9.77
CA ASP A 142 -24.89 -0.15 -8.38
C ASP A 142 -23.77 -0.92 -7.66
N LEU A 143 -22.88 -0.21 -6.96
CA LEU A 143 -21.73 -0.83 -6.28
C LEU A 143 -22.16 -1.75 -5.14
N ASN A 144 -23.20 -1.41 -4.38
CA ASN A 144 -23.68 -2.27 -3.30
C ASN A 144 -24.25 -3.57 -3.86
N THR A 145 -24.97 -3.51 -4.99
CA THR A 145 -25.48 -4.69 -5.67
C THR A 145 -24.33 -5.57 -6.19
N LEU A 146 -23.29 -4.96 -6.77
CA LEU A 146 -22.11 -5.69 -7.21
C LEU A 146 -21.42 -6.39 -6.04
N GLU A 147 -21.15 -5.68 -4.97
CA GLU A 147 -20.47 -6.23 -3.80
C GLU A 147 -21.28 -7.33 -3.11
N ASP A 148 -22.59 -7.17 -3.00
CA ASP A 148 -23.47 -8.20 -2.48
C ASP A 148 -23.43 -9.47 -3.33
N SER A 149 -23.40 -9.33 -4.65
CA SER A 149 -23.28 -10.46 -5.59
C SER A 149 -21.94 -11.22 -5.51
N GLN A 150 -20.89 -10.57 -5.04
CA GLN A 150 -19.54 -11.15 -4.90
C GLN A 150 -19.27 -11.72 -3.49
N ARG A 151 -20.19 -11.57 -2.55
CA ARG A 151 -20.02 -12.10 -1.21
C ARG A 151 -20.24 -13.60 -1.17
N PHE A 152 -19.52 -14.25 -0.26
CA PHE A 152 -19.80 -15.65 0.04
C PHE A 152 -21.25 -15.83 0.49
N PRO A 153 -21.94 -16.89 0.06
CA PRO A 153 -23.26 -17.20 0.54
C PRO A 153 -23.28 -17.21 2.06
N ARG A 154 -24.30 -16.62 2.67
CA ARG A 154 -24.50 -16.76 4.11
C ARG A 154 -24.77 -18.22 4.38
N GLY A 155 -24.06 -18.82 5.33
CA GLY A 155 -24.38 -20.14 5.80
C GLY A 155 -25.81 -20.13 6.35
N GLU A 156 -26.62 -21.12 5.95
CA GLU A 156 -27.91 -21.40 6.54
C GLU A 156 -27.74 -21.89 7.99
#